data_c148c3e6b44cec7456587ba9d2da0c4a
#
_entry.id   c148c3e6b44cec7456587ba9d2da0c4a
#
_cell.length_a   1.000
_cell.length_b   1.000
_cell.length_c   1.000
_cell.angle_alpha   90.00
_cell.angle_beta   90.00
_cell.angle_gamma   90.00
#
_symmetry.space_group_name_H-M   'P 1'
#
loop_
_entity.id
_entity.type
_entity.pdbx_description
1 polymer ?
#
loop_
_entity_poly.entity_id
_entity_poly.type
_entity_poly.pdbx_seq_one_letter_code
_entity_poly.pdbx_strand_id
1 'polypeptide(L)'
;MILTKRQKEVLDFIQQFILTRGYPPTIREIAEGLNLGINNIYSIQRHLKVLEEKGFIKRNPRKPRGIELLHFKLSNAAMIPLVGKVSAGFPIPAIEEIEGNVVLDALFVKDAHNTIALRIKGDSMIGAGILDRDIVVVKIGSVVKNGDIVVAFVDNEVTCKRFREDGEFVYLIPENPNYKEIKIRKEESRLYILGKVIALFRRFE
;
A
#
# COMPACT_ATOMS: atom_id res chain seq x y z
N MET A 1 15.26 -7.23 27.04
CA MET A 1 14.66 -6.44 28.15
C MET A 1 13.14 -6.62 28.12
N ILE A 2 12.53 -7.02 29.25
CA ILE A 2 11.09 -7.29 29.31
C ILE A 2 10.34 -5.97 29.62
N LEU A 3 9.31 -5.66 28.85
CA LEU A 3 8.38 -4.56 29.11
C LEU A 3 7.28 -5.03 30.08
N THR A 4 6.83 -4.14 30.98
CA THR A 4 5.58 -4.40 31.71
C THR A 4 4.38 -4.35 30.78
N LYS A 5 3.25 -4.96 31.16
CA LYS A 5 2.02 -4.95 30.38
C LYS A 5 1.66 -3.52 29.93
N ARG A 6 1.71 -2.55 30.84
CA ARG A 6 1.37 -1.15 30.54
C ARG A 6 2.35 -0.46 29.61
N GLN A 7 3.64 -0.73 29.75
CA GLN A 7 4.67 -0.22 28.84
C GLN A 7 4.45 -0.77 27.41
N LYS A 8 4.08 -2.05 27.32
CA LYS A 8 3.75 -2.68 26.03
C LYS A 8 2.53 -2.04 25.40
N GLU A 9 1.43 -1.83 26.16
CA GLU A 9 0.23 -1.16 25.66
C GLU A 9 0.51 0.24 25.11
N VAL A 10 1.36 1.04 25.81
CA VAL A 10 1.76 2.36 25.33
C VAL A 10 2.60 2.27 24.05
N LEU A 11 3.52 1.33 23.97
CA LEU A 11 4.34 1.13 22.79
C LEU A 11 3.50 0.66 21.59
N ASP A 12 2.63 -0.33 21.80
CA ASP A 12 1.74 -0.86 20.77
C ASP A 12 0.80 0.22 20.23
N PHE A 13 0.27 1.08 21.11
CA PHE A 13 -0.55 2.22 20.69
C PHE A 13 0.22 3.20 19.79
N ILE A 14 1.45 3.58 20.21
CA ILE A 14 2.30 4.49 19.40
C ILE A 14 2.57 3.88 18.04
N GLN A 15 2.87 2.59 17.98
CA GLN A 15 3.11 1.85 16.76
C GLN A 15 1.90 1.87 15.84
N GLN A 16 0.73 1.50 16.36
CA GLN A 16 -0.53 1.48 15.60
C GLN A 16 -0.93 2.88 15.11
N PHE A 17 -0.73 3.90 15.95
CA PHE A 17 -1.05 5.28 15.58
C PHE A 17 -0.17 5.76 14.40
N ILE A 18 1.15 5.47 14.45
CA ILE A 18 2.07 5.81 13.36
C ILE A 18 1.70 5.04 12.08
N LEU A 19 1.35 3.75 12.20
CA LEU A 19 0.91 2.93 11.07
C LEU A 19 -0.33 3.49 10.38
N THR A 20 -1.31 3.96 11.16
CA THR A 20 -2.60 4.39 10.62
C THR A 20 -2.61 5.85 10.17
N ARG A 21 -1.84 6.71 10.84
CA ARG A 21 -1.87 8.16 10.63
C ARG A 21 -0.64 8.70 9.88
N GLY A 22 0.44 7.92 9.78
CA GLY A 22 1.68 8.34 9.12
C GLY A 22 2.56 9.30 9.93
N TYR A 23 2.18 9.63 11.17
CA TYR A 23 2.93 10.51 12.07
C TYR A 23 2.78 10.08 13.53
N PRO A 24 3.73 10.46 14.43
CA PRO A 24 3.68 10.08 15.83
C PRO A 24 2.54 10.76 16.60
N PRO A 25 1.95 10.08 17.62
CA PRO A 25 0.94 10.67 18.48
C PRO A 25 1.55 11.70 19.45
N THR A 26 0.71 12.64 19.89
CA THR A 26 0.97 13.48 21.06
C THR A 26 0.71 12.69 22.34
N ILE A 27 1.20 13.18 23.49
CA ILE A 27 0.95 12.56 24.80
C ILE A 27 -0.56 12.53 25.12
N ARG A 28 -1.31 13.55 24.67
CA ARG A 28 -2.76 13.62 24.84
C ARG A 28 -3.49 12.54 24.04
N GLU A 29 -3.11 12.37 22.78
CA GLU A 29 -3.66 11.31 21.91
C GLU A 29 -3.36 9.90 22.45
N ILE A 30 -2.20 9.71 23.09
CA ILE A 30 -1.88 8.45 23.78
C ILE A 30 -2.81 8.25 24.99
N ALA A 31 -3.06 9.30 25.78
CA ALA A 31 -3.95 9.24 26.94
C ALA A 31 -5.38 8.89 26.53
N GLU A 32 -5.90 9.56 25.52
CA GLU A 32 -7.24 9.35 24.96
C GLU A 32 -7.39 7.95 24.37
N GLY A 33 -6.46 7.54 23.53
CA GLY A 33 -6.51 6.24 22.86
C GLY A 33 -6.37 5.04 23.78
N LEU A 34 -5.73 5.21 24.94
CA LEU A 34 -5.64 4.19 26.00
C LEU A 34 -6.75 4.31 27.08
N ASN A 35 -7.75 5.16 26.84
CA ASN A 35 -8.83 5.44 27.81
C ASN A 35 -8.33 5.84 29.21
N LEU A 36 -7.22 6.55 29.25
CA LEU A 36 -6.58 7.00 30.46
C LEU A 36 -6.94 8.46 30.69
N GLY A 37 -7.95 8.91 31.14
CA GLY A 37 -8.31 10.31 31.33
C GLY A 37 -7.13 11.30 31.43
N ILE A 38 -7.36 12.56 31.16
CA ILE A 38 -6.34 13.64 31.05
C ILE A 38 -5.43 13.73 32.30
N ASN A 39 -5.91 13.29 33.46
CA ASN A 39 -5.13 13.27 34.71
C ASN A 39 -3.96 12.27 34.71
N ASN A 40 -3.86 11.39 33.71
CA ASN A 40 -2.81 10.39 33.61
C ASN A 40 -1.63 10.76 32.69
N ILE A 41 -1.54 12.01 32.24
CA ILE A 41 -0.41 12.49 31.40
C ILE A 41 0.95 12.21 32.05
N TYR A 42 1.08 12.41 33.36
CA TYR A 42 2.32 12.10 34.10
C TYR A 42 2.67 10.60 34.05
N SER A 43 1.68 9.74 34.15
CA SER A 43 1.88 8.29 34.03
C SER A 43 2.42 7.91 32.65
N ILE A 44 1.85 8.50 31.57
CA ILE A 44 2.30 8.27 30.20
C ILE A 44 3.72 8.78 30.02
N GLN A 45 4.04 9.99 30.50
CA GLN A 45 5.41 10.53 30.43
C GLN A 45 6.41 9.61 31.11
N ARG A 46 6.06 9.02 32.25
CA ARG A 46 6.88 8.03 32.94
C ARG A 46 7.10 6.77 32.10
N HIS A 47 6.02 6.25 31.47
CA HIS A 47 6.15 5.10 30.59
C HIS A 47 7.01 5.41 29.36
N LEU A 48 6.82 6.58 28.75
CA LEU A 48 7.65 7.03 27.63
C LEU A 48 9.12 7.18 28.03
N LYS A 49 9.42 7.69 29.25
CA LYS A 49 10.80 7.76 29.75
C LYS A 49 11.42 6.38 29.84
N VAL A 50 10.72 5.41 30.40
CA VAL A 50 11.22 4.03 30.53
C VAL A 50 11.39 3.36 29.14
N LEU A 51 10.48 3.62 28.21
CA LEU A 51 10.62 3.11 26.83
C LEU A 51 11.83 3.70 26.12
N GLU A 52 12.15 4.97 26.38
CA GLU A 52 13.34 5.64 25.86
C GLU A 52 14.62 5.08 26.50
N GLU A 53 14.68 4.93 27.83
CA GLU A 53 15.79 4.32 28.56
C GLU A 53 16.06 2.87 28.10
N LYS A 54 15.00 2.14 27.72
CA LYS A 54 15.10 0.78 27.18
C LYS A 54 15.41 0.75 25.68
N GLY A 55 15.53 1.89 25.02
CA GLY A 55 15.89 2.00 23.61
C GLY A 55 14.77 1.67 22.62
N PHE A 56 13.50 1.62 23.04
CA PHE A 56 12.37 1.39 22.13
C PHE A 56 11.94 2.64 21.37
N ILE A 57 12.08 3.81 21.99
CA ILE A 57 11.76 5.10 21.39
C ILE A 57 12.88 6.12 21.65
N LYS A 58 12.90 7.18 20.84
CA LYS A 58 13.63 8.41 21.09
C LYS A 58 12.65 9.56 21.16
N ARG A 59 12.83 10.50 22.07
CA ARG A 59 11.94 11.65 22.22
C ARG A 59 12.67 12.96 21.95
N ASN A 60 12.00 13.87 21.27
CA ASN A 60 12.42 15.26 21.17
C ASN A 60 11.42 16.14 21.93
N PRO A 61 11.73 16.56 23.18
CA PRO A 61 10.78 17.31 24.02
C PRO A 61 10.42 18.69 23.46
N ARG A 62 11.18 19.20 22.50
CA ARG A 62 10.95 20.50 21.85
C ARG A 62 10.00 20.43 20.64
N LYS A 63 9.57 19.22 20.25
CA LYS A 63 8.66 19.03 19.12
C LYS A 63 7.34 18.41 19.60
N PRO A 64 6.17 18.96 19.20
CA PRO A 64 4.87 18.45 19.63
C PRO A 64 4.62 16.96 19.31
N ARG A 65 5.20 16.43 18.25
CA ARG A 65 5.13 15.03 17.79
C ARG A 65 6.54 14.43 17.73
N GLY A 66 7.34 14.67 18.77
CA GLY A 66 8.75 14.32 18.80
C GLY A 66 9.04 12.89 19.27
N ILE A 67 8.17 11.91 19.04
CA ILE A 67 8.41 10.50 19.36
C ILE A 67 8.89 9.79 18.09
N GLU A 68 10.06 9.15 18.18
CA GLU A 68 10.66 8.33 17.14
C GLU A 68 10.80 6.89 17.66
N LEU A 69 10.36 5.90 16.89
CA LEU A 69 10.51 4.49 17.24
C LEU A 69 11.91 4.00 16.81
N LEU A 70 12.76 3.58 17.76
CA LEU A 70 14.15 3.19 17.48
C LEU A 70 14.30 1.75 16.99
N HIS A 71 13.44 0.84 17.46
CA HIS A 71 13.45 -0.58 17.08
C HIS A 71 12.15 -1.02 16.41
N PHE A 72 11.29 -0.09 16.13
CA PHE A 72 10.25 -0.28 15.17
C PHE A 72 10.90 -0.15 13.78
N LYS A 73 11.69 -1.13 13.45
CA LYS A 73 11.64 -1.63 12.11
C LYS A 73 10.18 -2.10 11.98
N LEU A 74 9.32 -1.33 11.34
CA LEU A 74 8.39 -1.90 10.38
C LEU A 74 9.31 -2.84 9.60
N SER A 75 9.37 -4.10 10.00
CA SER A 75 10.31 -5.05 9.47
C SER A 75 10.11 -5.00 7.97
N ASN A 76 10.97 -4.24 7.27
CA ASN A 76 10.88 -4.08 5.84
C ASN A 76 9.46 -3.75 5.27
N ALA A 77 8.54 -3.16 6.04
CA ALA A 77 7.21 -2.88 5.53
C ALA A 77 7.24 -1.68 4.60
N ALA A 78 6.85 -1.91 3.37
CA ALA A 78 6.64 -0.89 2.36
C ALA A 78 5.21 -0.36 2.47
N MET A 79 5.03 0.96 2.53
CA MET A 79 3.73 1.61 2.40
C MET A 79 3.46 1.83 0.91
N ILE A 80 2.47 1.14 0.38
CA ILE A 80 2.07 1.19 -1.02
C ILE A 80 0.78 2.00 -1.13
N PRO A 81 0.74 3.11 -1.88
CA PRO A 81 -0.47 3.90 -2.03
C PRO A 81 -1.56 3.09 -2.72
N LEU A 82 -2.74 3.03 -2.10
CA LEU A 82 -3.96 2.52 -2.72
C LEU A 82 -4.60 3.65 -3.52
N VAL A 83 -4.59 3.50 -4.82
CA VAL A 83 -5.06 4.51 -5.76
C VAL A 83 -6.50 4.20 -6.16
N GLY A 84 -7.39 5.16 -5.93
CA GLY A 84 -8.81 5.05 -6.29
C GLY A 84 -9.06 5.36 -7.75
N LYS A 85 -8.41 6.40 -8.26
CA LYS A 85 -8.55 6.84 -9.64
C LYS A 85 -7.19 7.15 -10.25
N VAL A 86 -6.93 6.54 -11.40
CA VAL A 86 -5.75 6.82 -12.21
C VAL A 86 -6.24 7.39 -13.53
N SER A 87 -5.83 8.59 -13.87
CA SER A 87 -6.10 9.18 -15.17
C SER A 87 -4.98 8.87 -16.15
N ALA A 88 -5.36 8.66 -17.39
CA ALA A 88 -4.40 8.59 -18.49
C ALA A 88 -3.92 10.01 -18.82
N GLY A 89 -2.74 10.37 -18.31
CA GLY A 89 -2.00 11.58 -18.70
C GLY A 89 -0.73 11.16 -19.44
N PHE A 90 -0.51 11.65 -20.66
CA PHE A 90 0.75 11.44 -21.35
C PHE A 90 1.79 12.47 -20.84
N PRO A 91 3.02 12.10 -20.46
CA PRO A 91 3.70 10.81 -20.58
C PRO A 91 3.67 9.92 -19.33
N ILE A 92 3.07 10.35 -18.23
CA ILE A 92 3.00 9.58 -16.97
C ILE A 92 1.57 9.66 -16.46
N PRO A 93 0.91 8.53 -16.13
CA PRO A 93 -0.40 8.55 -15.53
C PRO A 93 -0.37 9.33 -14.20
N ALA A 94 -1.23 10.32 -14.09
CA ALA A 94 -1.37 11.07 -12.85
C ALA A 94 -2.19 10.26 -11.85
N ILE A 95 -1.66 10.07 -10.65
CA ILE A 95 -2.41 9.56 -9.50
C ILE A 95 -3.25 10.72 -8.98
N GLU A 96 -4.55 10.72 -9.27
CA GLU A 96 -5.45 11.83 -8.88
C GLU A 96 -6.00 11.66 -7.47
N GLU A 97 -6.15 10.43 -7.00
CA GLU A 97 -6.80 10.15 -5.73
C GLU A 97 -6.14 8.97 -5.02
N ILE A 98 -5.66 9.19 -3.80
CA ILE A 98 -5.15 8.14 -2.91
C ILE A 98 -6.23 7.85 -1.87
N GLU A 99 -6.85 6.65 -1.93
CA GLU A 99 -7.84 6.17 -0.97
C GLU A 99 -7.24 5.80 0.38
N GLY A 100 -5.94 5.47 0.42
CA GLY A 100 -5.24 5.01 1.60
C GLY A 100 -3.88 4.38 1.28
N ASN A 101 -3.40 3.52 2.18
CA ASN A 101 -2.16 2.80 1.98
C ASN A 101 -2.34 1.31 2.30
N VAL A 102 -1.68 0.46 1.53
CA VAL A 102 -1.50 -0.96 1.84
C VAL A 102 -0.09 -1.14 2.42
N VAL A 103 0.00 -1.70 3.62
CA VAL A 103 1.28 -1.97 4.28
C VAL A 103 1.68 -3.41 3.99
N LEU A 104 2.80 -3.59 3.29
CA LEU A 104 3.32 -4.90 2.91
C LEU A 104 4.73 -5.11 3.42
N ASP A 105 5.09 -6.36 3.71
CA ASP A 105 6.48 -6.70 4.00
C ASP A 105 7.33 -6.51 2.73
N ALA A 106 8.54 -5.98 2.86
CA ALA A 106 9.48 -5.78 1.74
C ALA A 106 9.92 -7.10 1.09
N LEU A 107 9.64 -8.26 1.70
CA LEU A 107 9.76 -9.55 1.02
C LEU A 107 8.85 -9.63 -0.21
N PHE A 108 7.69 -8.97 -0.16
CA PHE A 108 6.72 -8.94 -1.28
C PHE A 108 6.95 -7.76 -2.22
N VAL A 109 7.51 -6.64 -1.71
CA VAL A 109 7.69 -5.41 -2.49
C VAL A 109 9.10 -4.86 -2.28
N LYS A 110 9.99 -5.19 -3.20
CA LYS A 110 11.39 -4.75 -3.15
C LYS A 110 11.59 -3.27 -3.51
N ASP A 111 10.66 -2.69 -4.26
CA ASP A 111 10.71 -1.32 -4.78
C ASP A 111 9.36 -0.62 -4.54
N ALA A 112 9.20 -0.07 -3.33
CA ALA A 112 7.97 0.60 -2.93
C ALA A 112 7.69 1.89 -3.70
N HIS A 113 8.73 2.58 -4.17
CA HIS A 113 8.59 3.85 -4.89
C HIS A 113 7.95 3.67 -6.27
N ASN A 114 8.18 2.53 -6.91
CA ASN A 114 7.61 2.19 -8.20
C ASN A 114 6.47 1.16 -8.07
N THR A 115 5.76 1.16 -6.95
CA THR A 115 4.68 0.22 -6.71
C THR A 115 3.44 0.96 -6.21
N ILE A 116 2.29 0.59 -6.77
CA ILE A 116 0.97 1.08 -6.34
C ILE A 116 0.03 -0.09 -6.08
N ALA A 117 -1.03 0.16 -5.35
CA ALA A 117 -2.14 -0.75 -5.19
C ALA A 117 -3.37 -0.18 -5.90
N LEU A 118 -4.15 -1.03 -6.54
CA LEU A 118 -5.38 -0.67 -7.27
C LEU A 118 -6.51 -1.60 -6.88
N ARG A 119 -7.71 -1.07 -6.76
CA ARG A 119 -8.92 -1.87 -6.55
C ARG A 119 -9.48 -2.35 -7.87
N ILE A 120 -9.72 -3.66 -7.97
CA ILE A 120 -10.35 -4.28 -9.14
C ILE A 120 -11.84 -3.96 -9.16
N LYS A 121 -12.34 -3.67 -10.36
CA LYS A 121 -13.76 -3.55 -10.66
C LYS A 121 -14.12 -4.56 -11.75
N GLY A 122 -15.16 -5.36 -11.49
CA GLY A 122 -15.66 -6.37 -12.42
C GLY A 122 -14.96 -7.72 -12.31
N ASP A 123 -15.30 -8.63 -13.20
CA ASP A 123 -15.00 -10.06 -13.14
C ASP A 123 -14.18 -10.59 -14.33
N SER A 124 -13.62 -9.70 -15.15
CA SER A 124 -12.90 -10.08 -16.37
C SER A 124 -11.67 -10.98 -16.13
N MET A 125 -11.19 -11.09 -14.89
CA MET A 125 -10.02 -11.87 -14.50
C MET A 125 -10.32 -12.98 -13.48
N ILE A 126 -11.59 -13.38 -13.40
CA ILE A 126 -12.06 -14.40 -12.44
C ILE A 126 -11.36 -15.75 -12.62
N GLY A 127 -11.03 -16.17 -13.84
CA GLY A 127 -10.29 -17.38 -14.12
C GLY A 127 -8.84 -17.36 -13.62
N ALA A 128 -8.28 -16.16 -13.42
CA ALA A 128 -6.98 -15.97 -12.76
C ALA A 128 -7.10 -15.83 -11.22
N GLY A 129 -8.29 -16.02 -10.65
CA GLY A 129 -8.56 -15.88 -9.23
C GLY A 129 -8.66 -14.44 -8.74
N ILE A 130 -8.71 -13.46 -9.64
CA ILE A 130 -8.88 -12.03 -9.33
C ILE A 130 -10.36 -11.69 -9.43
N LEU A 131 -10.97 -11.29 -8.31
CA LEU A 131 -12.40 -11.01 -8.20
C LEU A 131 -12.66 -9.51 -8.07
N ASP A 132 -13.92 -9.14 -8.20
CA ASP A 132 -14.37 -7.77 -7.91
C ASP A 132 -14.01 -7.37 -6.48
N ARG A 133 -13.59 -6.12 -6.29
CA ARG A 133 -13.11 -5.52 -5.03
C ARG A 133 -11.78 -6.02 -4.50
N ASP A 134 -11.12 -6.96 -5.16
CA ASP A 134 -9.74 -7.31 -4.83
C ASP A 134 -8.80 -6.10 -4.95
N ILE A 135 -7.72 -6.12 -4.20
CA ILE A 135 -6.65 -5.13 -4.31
C ILE A 135 -5.46 -5.81 -4.98
N VAL A 136 -5.06 -5.33 -6.14
CA VAL A 136 -3.85 -5.78 -6.84
C VAL A 136 -2.70 -4.81 -6.58
N VAL A 137 -1.51 -5.35 -6.37
CA VAL A 137 -0.26 -4.58 -6.25
C VAL A 137 0.44 -4.61 -7.58
N VAL A 138 0.74 -3.43 -8.11
CA VAL A 138 1.28 -3.24 -9.46
C VAL A 138 2.65 -2.60 -9.36
N LYS A 139 3.65 -3.26 -9.94
CA LYS A 139 4.98 -2.69 -10.12
C LYS A 139 5.02 -1.91 -11.43
N ILE A 140 5.11 -0.58 -11.31
CA ILE A 140 5.12 0.37 -12.44
C ILE A 140 6.42 0.22 -13.24
N GLY A 141 6.33 0.39 -14.56
CA GLY A 141 7.49 0.40 -15.46
C GLY A 141 8.27 -0.93 -15.54
N SER A 142 7.66 -2.03 -15.09
CA SER A 142 8.30 -3.35 -15.17
C SER A 142 8.40 -3.82 -16.62
N VAL A 143 9.47 -4.56 -16.92
CA VAL A 143 9.52 -5.36 -18.15
C VAL A 143 8.46 -6.45 -18.06
N VAL A 144 7.52 -6.44 -19.00
CA VAL A 144 6.39 -7.37 -19.07
C VAL A 144 6.73 -8.49 -20.06
N LYS A 145 6.32 -9.71 -19.73
CA LYS A 145 6.51 -10.91 -20.57
C LYS A 145 5.15 -11.56 -20.87
N ASN A 146 5.11 -12.35 -21.93
CA ASN A 146 3.93 -13.16 -22.26
C ASN A 146 3.50 -14.02 -21.07
N GLY A 147 2.20 -13.95 -20.74
CA GLY A 147 1.62 -14.63 -19.59
C GLY A 147 1.55 -13.79 -18.30
N ASP A 148 2.22 -12.64 -18.23
CA ASP A 148 2.10 -11.75 -17.08
C ASP A 148 0.70 -11.12 -16.99
N ILE A 149 0.21 -10.92 -15.77
CA ILE A 149 -0.98 -10.10 -15.53
C ILE A 149 -0.53 -8.66 -15.41
N VAL A 150 -1.15 -7.77 -16.18
CA VAL A 150 -0.79 -6.36 -16.25
C VAL A 150 -1.99 -5.47 -15.95
N VAL A 151 -1.70 -4.27 -15.49
CA VAL A 151 -2.62 -3.14 -15.54
C VAL A 151 -2.19 -2.26 -16.69
N ALA A 152 -3.14 -1.92 -17.55
CA ALA A 152 -2.91 -1.12 -18.74
C ALA A 152 -4.00 -0.07 -18.92
N PHE A 153 -3.68 0.99 -19.65
CA PHE A 153 -4.63 1.94 -20.18
C PHE A 153 -4.90 1.61 -21.65
N VAL A 154 -6.16 1.51 -21.98
CA VAL A 154 -6.64 1.36 -23.37
C VAL A 154 -7.70 2.44 -23.56
N ASP A 155 -7.50 3.31 -24.54
CA ASP A 155 -8.42 4.41 -24.82
C ASP A 155 -8.78 5.25 -23.55
N ASN A 156 -7.78 5.49 -22.67
CA ASN A 156 -7.88 6.17 -21.38
C ASN A 156 -8.64 5.40 -20.28
N GLU A 157 -9.03 4.16 -20.51
CA GLU A 157 -9.64 3.31 -19.50
C GLU A 157 -8.62 2.35 -18.89
N VAL A 158 -8.67 2.21 -17.56
CA VAL A 158 -7.80 1.27 -16.83
C VAL A 158 -8.37 -0.14 -16.92
N THR A 159 -7.53 -1.09 -17.29
CA THR A 159 -7.91 -2.51 -17.35
C THR A 159 -6.85 -3.43 -16.79
N CYS A 160 -7.27 -4.54 -16.19
CA CYS A 160 -6.39 -5.62 -15.74
C CYS A 160 -6.63 -6.84 -16.65
N LYS A 161 -5.57 -7.34 -17.28
CA LYS A 161 -5.62 -8.43 -18.26
C LYS A 161 -4.34 -9.26 -18.24
N ARG A 162 -4.39 -10.45 -18.85
CA ARG A 162 -3.17 -11.19 -19.18
C ARG A 162 -2.55 -10.64 -20.44
N PHE A 163 -1.26 -10.37 -20.37
CA PHE A 163 -0.48 -9.81 -21.46
C PHE A 163 0.05 -10.92 -22.36
N ARG A 164 -0.10 -10.70 -23.67
CA ARG A 164 0.59 -11.45 -24.71
C ARG A 164 1.01 -10.50 -25.83
N GLU A 165 2.23 -10.67 -26.26
CA GLU A 165 2.80 -9.95 -27.40
C GLU A 165 3.16 -10.96 -28.49
N ASP A 166 2.80 -10.65 -29.72
CA ASP A 166 3.07 -11.46 -30.91
C ASP A 166 3.36 -10.55 -32.11
N GLY A 167 4.61 -10.51 -32.53
CA GLY A 167 5.05 -9.67 -33.63
C GLY A 167 4.70 -8.19 -33.42
N GLU A 168 3.81 -7.67 -34.26
CA GLU A 168 3.38 -6.26 -34.22
C GLU A 168 2.25 -5.97 -33.24
N PHE A 169 1.65 -7.01 -32.63
CA PHE A 169 0.45 -6.87 -31.82
C PHE A 169 0.69 -7.16 -30.35
N VAL A 170 -0.03 -6.43 -29.52
CA VAL A 170 -0.25 -6.71 -28.11
C VAL A 170 -1.69 -7.19 -27.93
N TYR A 171 -1.85 -8.23 -27.15
CA TYR A 171 -3.13 -8.80 -26.76
C TYR A 171 -3.28 -8.65 -25.27
N LEU A 172 -4.39 -8.05 -24.86
CA LEU A 172 -4.82 -8.01 -23.47
C LEU A 172 -5.97 -9.01 -23.31
N ILE A 173 -5.65 -10.15 -22.74
CA ILE A 173 -6.53 -11.33 -22.71
C ILE A 173 -7.25 -11.39 -21.37
N PRO A 174 -8.60 -11.39 -21.34
CA PRO A 174 -9.37 -11.64 -20.14
C PRO A 174 -9.25 -13.11 -19.71
N GLU A 175 -9.38 -13.35 -18.43
CA GLU A 175 -9.50 -14.69 -17.84
C GLU A 175 -10.96 -14.98 -17.45
N ASN A 176 -11.87 -14.63 -18.37
CA ASN A 176 -13.30 -14.89 -18.29
C ASN A 176 -13.84 -15.00 -19.71
N PRO A 177 -14.47 -16.14 -20.10
CA PRO A 177 -14.95 -16.38 -21.46
C PRO A 177 -16.05 -15.41 -21.92
N ASN A 178 -16.70 -14.69 -20.99
CA ASN A 178 -17.70 -13.69 -21.31
C ASN A 178 -17.11 -12.40 -21.90
N TYR A 179 -15.80 -12.23 -21.86
CA TYR A 179 -15.08 -11.06 -22.36
C TYR A 179 -14.23 -11.41 -23.57
N LYS A 180 -14.15 -10.49 -24.52
CA LYS A 180 -13.27 -10.63 -25.69
C LYS A 180 -11.88 -10.09 -25.38
N GLU A 181 -10.87 -10.69 -26.02
CA GLU A 181 -9.53 -10.14 -25.99
C GLU A 181 -9.46 -8.78 -26.71
N ILE A 182 -8.59 -7.91 -26.23
CA ILE A 182 -8.30 -6.61 -26.84
C ILE A 182 -7.01 -6.76 -27.63
N LYS A 183 -7.08 -6.60 -28.95
CA LYS A 183 -5.92 -6.65 -29.87
C LYS A 183 -5.58 -5.23 -30.31
N ILE A 184 -4.32 -4.83 -30.11
CA ILE A 184 -3.83 -3.48 -30.41
C ILE A 184 -2.48 -3.60 -31.10
N ARG A 185 -2.21 -2.77 -32.09
CA ARG A 185 -0.87 -2.65 -32.65
C ARG A 185 0.05 -1.93 -31.67
N LYS A 186 1.31 -2.35 -31.57
CA LYS A 186 2.30 -1.76 -30.65
C LYS A 186 2.52 -0.27 -30.86
N GLU A 187 2.38 0.19 -32.10
CA GLU A 187 2.59 1.58 -32.47
C GLU A 187 1.40 2.49 -32.18
N GLU A 188 0.25 1.91 -31.79
CA GLU A 188 -0.93 2.70 -31.48
C GLU A 188 -0.76 3.39 -30.11
N SER A 189 -0.94 4.72 -30.11
CA SER A 189 -0.80 5.55 -28.89
C SER A 189 -1.89 5.33 -27.83
N ARG A 190 -2.94 4.53 -28.15
CA ARG A 190 -4.03 4.24 -27.24
C ARG A 190 -3.73 3.19 -26.17
N LEU A 191 -2.58 2.51 -26.25
CA LEU A 191 -2.13 1.50 -25.28
C LEU A 191 -0.98 2.04 -24.45
N TYR A 192 -1.12 1.99 -23.14
CA TYR A 192 -0.03 2.20 -22.21
C TYR A 192 -0.04 1.12 -21.12
N ILE A 193 1.03 0.34 -21.01
CA ILE A 193 1.18 -0.65 -19.94
C ILE A 193 1.70 0.05 -18.69
N LEU A 194 0.85 0.20 -17.68
CA LEU A 194 1.22 0.81 -16.40
C LEU A 194 2.25 -0.04 -15.66
N GLY A 195 2.00 -1.35 -15.58
CA GLY A 195 2.92 -2.25 -14.90
C GLY A 195 2.37 -3.67 -14.75
N LYS A 196 3.19 -4.50 -14.10
CA LYS A 196 2.90 -5.90 -13.82
C LYS A 196 2.25 -6.06 -12.45
N VAL A 197 1.21 -6.87 -12.36
CA VAL A 197 0.62 -7.31 -11.09
C VAL A 197 1.58 -8.29 -10.42
N ILE A 198 1.99 -7.99 -9.19
CA ILE A 198 2.96 -8.78 -8.41
C ILE A 198 2.36 -9.43 -7.17
N ALA A 199 1.21 -8.94 -6.70
CA ALA A 199 0.48 -9.53 -5.57
C ALA A 199 -1.01 -9.16 -5.63
N LEU A 200 -1.82 -9.91 -4.90
CA LEU A 200 -3.26 -9.73 -4.75
C LEU A 200 -3.62 -9.85 -3.29
N PHE A 201 -4.52 -8.99 -2.83
CA PHE A 201 -5.08 -9.03 -1.49
C PHE A 201 -6.59 -9.05 -1.56
N ARG A 202 -7.19 -9.97 -0.81
CA ARG A 202 -8.63 -10.07 -0.61
C ARG A 202 -8.94 -10.10 0.87
N ARG A 203 -9.86 -9.25 1.28
CA ARG A 203 -10.42 -9.27 2.62
C ARG A 203 -11.73 -10.06 2.59
N PHE A 204 -11.85 -11.03 3.46
CA PHE A 204 -13.10 -11.73 3.72
C PHE A 204 -13.78 -11.02 4.90
N GLU A 205 -15.03 -10.61 4.71
CA GLU A 205 -15.87 -10.00 5.74
C GLU A 205 -16.78 -11.07 6.35
#